data_15ba38c5868647ac33df6b0585655e4c
#
_entry.id   15ba38c5868647ac33df6b0585655e4c
#
_cell.length_a   1.000
_cell.length_b   1.000
_cell.length_c   1.000
_cell.angle_alpha   90.00
_cell.angle_beta   90.00
_cell.angle_gamma   90.00
#
_symmetry.space_group_name_H-M   'P 1'
#
loop_
_entity.id
_entity.type
_entity.pdbx_description
1 polymer ?
#
loop_
_entity_poly.entity_id
_entity_poly.type
_entity_poly.pdbx_seq_one_letter_code
_entity_poly.pdbx_strand_id
1 'polypeptide(L)'
;MSTEQNTSSEIRTTAPDTNPDTDVDTGPDTAAARAERGASAWQDAVRLQRWATPGHRDFSALGCELVATLYAVEDLAQVLHRQVGRYQRDQQQAGQAVYDDTREMDPAERLQVAAIALTELRSMAASAEFWANAFWSAIGHIGVEGPPTAHTSGDLQRSASCGDGAGTS
;
A
#
# COMPACT_ATOMS: atom_id res chain seq x y z
N MET A 1 47.17 58.34 28.18
CA MET A 1 46.17 59.35 28.52
C MET A 1 44.88 59.02 27.80
N SER A 2 43.89 58.88 28.65
CA SER A 2 42.44 58.99 28.35
C SER A 2 41.80 57.81 27.70
N THR A 3 41.10 57.00 28.42
CA THR A 3 39.72 57.10 29.01
C THR A 3 38.71 56.51 28.07
N GLU A 4 38.21 55.31 28.38
CA GLU A 4 36.85 54.96 28.86
C GLU A 4 35.70 55.25 27.90
N GLN A 5 34.94 54.27 27.50
CA GLN A 5 33.60 54.08 28.12
C GLN A 5 32.94 52.78 27.67
N ASN A 6 32.65 52.04 28.67
CA ASN A 6 31.71 50.96 28.84
C ASN A 6 30.31 51.31 28.34
N THR A 7 29.69 50.45 27.51
CA THR A 7 28.24 50.37 27.47
C THR A 7 27.82 48.92 27.32
N SER A 8 27.40 48.33 28.43
CA SER A 8 26.62 47.10 28.51
C SER A 8 25.33 47.24 27.71
N SER A 9 25.13 46.39 26.75
CA SER A 9 23.83 46.09 26.20
C SER A 9 23.49 44.65 26.48
N GLU A 10 22.63 44.50 27.40
CA GLU A 10 21.95 43.28 27.83
C GLU A 10 21.14 42.73 26.66
N ILE A 11 21.63 41.70 25.98
CA ILE A 11 20.88 40.98 24.96
C ILE A 11 20.08 39.88 25.67
N ARG A 12 18.82 40.15 25.84
CA ARG A 12 17.79 39.21 26.30
C ARG A 12 17.71 38.06 25.33
N THR A 13 18.33 36.95 25.68
CA THR A 13 18.25 35.68 24.94
C THR A 13 16.85 35.10 25.14
N THR A 14 15.98 35.31 24.16
CA THR A 14 14.72 34.58 24.06
C THR A 14 15.08 33.18 23.55
N ALA A 15 14.90 32.17 24.39
CA ALA A 15 15.03 30.77 23.99
C ALA A 15 14.01 30.46 22.90
N PRO A 16 14.39 29.77 21.83
CA PRO A 16 13.42 29.27 20.86
C PRO A 16 12.63 28.13 21.52
N ASP A 17 11.31 28.27 21.50
CA ASP A 17 10.34 27.22 21.80
C ASP A 17 10.61 26.06 20.83
N THR A 18 11.30 25.04 21.32
CA THR A 18 11.52 23.79 20.58
C THR A 18 10.25 22.97 20.72
N ASN A 19 9.37 23.06 19.72
CA ASN A 19 8.23 22.19 19.58
C ASN A 19 8.75 20.77 19.19
N PRO A 20 8.58 19.73 20.05
CA PRO A 20 9.19 18.41 19.82
C PRO A 20 8.43 17.49 18.86
N ASP A 21 7.45 18.00 18.07
CA ASP A 21 6.50 17.16 17.34
C ASP A 21 6.61 17.25 15.80
N THR A 22 7.80 17.41 15.24
CA THR A 22 7.92 17.32 13.77
C THR A 22 9.26 16.73 13.32
N ASP A 23 9.67 15.60 13.87
CA ASP A 23 10.59 14.70 13.18
C ASP A 23 9.81 13.81 12.21
N VAL A 24 9.21 14.43 11.20
CA VAL A 24 8.87 13.71 9.98
C VAL A 24 10.20 13.40 9.29
N ASP A 25 10.63 12.14 9.39
CA ASP A 25 11.76 11.59 8.64
C ASP A 25 11.55 11.88 7.15
N THR A 26 12.02 13.06 6.69
CA THR A 26 12.08 13.45 5.30
C THR A 26 13.38 12.97 4.66
N GLY A 27 13.73 11.71 4.88
CA GLY A 27 14.69 11.02 4.04
C GLY A 27 14.24 11.10 2.56
N PRO A 28 15.17 11.09 1.58
CA PRO A 28 14.80 11.19 0.19
C PRO A 28 13.78 10.10 -0.15
N ASP A 29 12.63 10.48 -0.72
CA ASP A 29 11.53 9.58 -1.08
C ASP A 29 11.92 8.75 -2.31
N THR A 30 12.80 7.77 -2.09
CA THR A 30 13.31 6.86 -3.12
C THR A 30 12.34 5.73 -3.39
N ALA A 31 12.44 5.10 -4.57
CA ALA A 31 11.66 3.90 -4.89
C ALA A 31 11.90 2.77 -3.88
N ALA A 32 13.15 2.62 -3.39
CA ALA A 32 13.49 1.63 -2.37
C ALA A 32 12.79 1.91 -1.04
N ALA A 33 12.80 3.16 -0.56
CA ALA A 33 12.11 3.55 0.67
C ALA A 33 10.59 3.35 0.57
N ARG A 34 10.00 3.60 -0.60
CA ARG A 34 8.58 3.30 -0.84
C ARG A 34 8.28 1.81 -0.83
N ALA A 35 9.13 0.99 -1.43
CA ALA A 35 9.00 -0.47 -1.43
C ALA A 35 9.10 -1.04 -0.02
N GLU A 36 10.03 -0.54 0.80
CA GLU A 36 10.19 -0.93 2.20
C GLU A 36 8.93 -0.62 3.02
N ARG A 37 8.36 0.59 2.87
CA ARG A 37 7.09 0.94 3.52
C ARG A 37 5.94 0.04 3.06
N GLY A 38 5.87 -0.29 1.77
CA GLY A 38 4.88 -1.21 1.24
C GLY A 38 4.99 -2.61 1.84
N ALA A 39 6.21 -3.15 1.92
CA ALA A 39 6.47 -4.45 2.53
C ALA A 39 6.07 -4.47 4.02
N SER A 40 6.41 -3.41 4.77
CA SER A 40 6.02 -3.25 6.18
C SER A 40 4.50 -3.17 6.33
N ALA A 41 3.80 -2.43 5.47
CA ALA A 41 2.35 -2.33 5.49
C ALA A 41 1.67 -3.70 5.26
N TRP A 42 2.20 -4.54 4.37
CA TRP A 42 1.70 -5.91 4.18
C TRP A 42 1.94 -6.80 5.39
N GLN A 43 3.11 -6.68 6.06
CA GLN A 43 3.37 -7.41 7.31
C GLN A 43 2.39 -7.01 8.41
N ASP A 44 2.08 -5.72 8.52
CA ASP A 44 1.09 -5.22 9.46
C ASP A 44 -0.32 -5.72 9.13
N ALA A 45 -0.72 -5.71 7.86
CA ALA A 45 -1.99 -6.27 7.42
C ALA A 45 -2.13 -7.76 7.81
N VAL A 46 -1.08 -8.56 7.58
CA VAL A 46 -1.05 -9.99 8.00
C VAL A 46 -1.21 -10.12 9.51
N ARG A 47 -0.53 -9.26 10.30
CA ARG A 47 -0.59 -9.29 11.76
C ARG A 47 -2.00 -8.96 12.26
N LEU A 48 -2.62 -7.93 11.72
CA LEU A 48 -3.97 -7.52 12.06
C LEU A 48 -5.00 -8.58 11.66
N GLN A 49 -4.90 -9.10 10.44
CA GLN A 49 -5.86 -10.06 9.90
C GLN A 49 -5.83 -11.41 10.63
N ARG A 50 -4.68 -11.80 11.20
CA ARG A 50 -4.54 -13.06 11.95
C ARG A 50 -5.51 -13.15 13.14
N TRP A 51 -5.87 -12.03 13.74
CA TRP A 51 -6.71 -11.96 14.93
C TRP A 51 -8.09 -11.32 14.67
N ALA A 52 -8.34 -10.87 13.45
CA ALA A 52 -9.61 -10.27 13.08
C ALA A 52 -10.68 -11.37 12.88
N THR A 53 -11.94 -10.98 13.11
CA THR A 53 -13.08 -11.72 12.57
C THR A 53 -13.51 -11.01 11.29
N PRO A 54 -13.02 -11.44 10.12
CA PRO A 54 -13.18 -10.69 8.90
C PRO A 54 -14.64 -10.74 8.42
N GLY A 55 -15.15 -9.58 8.01
CA GLY A 55 -16.38 -9.47 7.27
C GLY A 55 -16.16 -9.66 5.76
N HIS A 56 -17.25 -9.84 5.02
CA HIS A 56 -17.20 -9.91 3.56
C HIS A 56 -16.49 -8.70 2.93
N ARG A 57 -16.73 -7.50 3.46
CA ARG A 57 -16.12 -6.26 3.00
C ARG A 57 -14.59 -6.25 3.14
N ASP A 58 -14.08 -6.82 4.23
CA ASP A 58 -12.64 -6.87 4.50
C ASP A 58 -11.94 -7.83 3.52
N PHE A 59 -12.54 -8.98 3.23
CA PHE A 59 -12.03 -9.91 2.22
C PHE A 59 -12.00 -9.27 0.83
N SER A 60 -13.07 -8.57 0.45
CA SER A 60 -13.14 -7.90 -0.85
C SER A 60 -12.08 -6.80 -0.98
N ALA A 61 -11.90 -5.98 0.06
CA ALA A 61 -10.89 -4.92 0.09
C ALA A 61 -9.47 -5.50 0.00
N LEU A 62 -9.15 -6.50 0.83
CA LEU A 62 -7.83 -7.17 0.80
C LEU A 62 -7.56 -7.87 -0.53
N GLY A 63 -8.58 -8.49 -1.14
CA GLY A 63 -8.46 -9.11 -2.46
C GLY A 63 -8.10 -8.08 -3.54
N CYS A 64 -8.76 -6.93 -3.55
CA CYS A 64 -8.47 -5.84 -4.46
C CYS A 64 -7.03 -5.31 -4.31
N GLU A 65 -6.59 -5.05 -3.07
CA GLU A 65 -5.24 -4.57 -2.78
C GLU A 65 -4.16 -5.61 -3.14
N LEU A 66 -4.47 -6.90 -2.97
CA LEU A 66 -3.58 -7.99 -3.37
C LEU A 66 -3.35 -7.99 -4.88
N VAL A 67 -4.42 -7.87 -5.67
CA VAL A 67 -4.35 -7.76 -7.13
C VAL A 67 -3.52 -6.55 -7.54
N ALA A 68 -3.83 -5.36 -6.99
CA ALA A 68 -3.10 -4.13 -7.29
C ALA A 68 -1.61 -4.23 -6.95
N THR A 69 -1.27 -4.89 -5.84
CA THR A 69 0.13 -5.12 -5.44
C THR A 69 0.87 -6.03 -6.42
N LEU A 70 0.24 -7.10 -6.89
CA LEU A 70 0.85 -8.03 -7.85
C LEU A 70 1.11 -7.36 -9.21
N TYR A 71 0.20 -6.52 -9.69
CA TYR A 71 0.45 -5.68 -10.86
C TYR A 71 1.67 -4.75 -10.66
N ALA A 72 1.75 -4.08 -9.52
CA ALA A 72 2.88 -3.21 -9.24
C ALA A 72 4.21 -3.96 -9.15
N VAL A 73 4.22 -5.19 -8.64
CA VAL A 73 5.41 -6.07 -8.62
C VAL A 73 5.81 -6.48 -10.03
N GLU A 74 4.85 -6.85 -10.89
CA GLU A 74 5.12 -7.19 -12.29
C GLU A 74 5.74 -6.00 -13.05
N ASP A 75 5.15 -4.82 -12.91
CA ASP A 75 5.63 -3.59 -13.54
C ASP A 75 7.04 -3.23 -13.06
N LEU A 76 7.30 -3.32 -11.75
CA LEU A 76 8.62 -3.06 -11.19
C LEU A 76 9.66 -4.04 -11.72
N ALA A 77 9.35 -5.33 -11.78
CA ALA A 77 10.24 -6.34 -12.32
C ALA A 77 10.56 -6.06 -13.79
N GLN A 78 9.59 -5.57 -14.58
CA GLN A 78 9.82 -5.15 -15.95
C GLN A 78 10.73 -3.93 -16.06
N VAL A 79 10.56 -2.94 -15.18
CA VAL A 79 11.43 -1.75 -15.14
C VAL A 79 12.86 -2.16 -14.80
N LEU A 80 13.03 -2.98 -13.75
CA LEU A 80 14.34 -3.47 -13.32
C LEU A 80 15.01 -4.33 -14.40
N HIS A 81 14.28 -5.20 -15.09
CA HIS A 81 14.80 -5.98 -16.20
C HIS A 81 15.40 -5.08 -17.30
N ARG A 82 14.71 -4.02 -17.70
CA ARG A 82 15.22 -3.05 -18.67
C ARG A 82 16.45 -2.29 -18.17
N GLN A 83 16.49 -1.96 -16.88
CA GLN A 83 17.62 -1.28 -16.27
C GLN A 83 18.85 -2.18 -16.18
N VAL A 84 18.67 -3.44 -15.76
CA VAL A 84 19.75 -4.46 -15.73
C VAL A 84 20.33 -4.67 -17.13
N GLY A 85 19.50 -4.77 -18.17
CA GLY A 85 19.95 -4.99 -19.55
C GLY A 85 20.82 -3.86 -20.15
N ARG A 86 20.78 -2.66 -19.57
CA ARG A 86 21.63 -1.54 -20.01
C ARG A 86 22.69 -1.11 -18.97
N TYR A 87 22.64 -1.68 -17.77
CA TYR A 87 23.45 -1.25 -16.63
C TYR A 87 24.96 -1.20 -16.96
N GLN A 88 25.51 -2.24 -17.54
CA GLN A 88 26.94 -2.30 -17.89
C GLN A 88 27.34 -1.18 -18.85
N ARG A 89 26.50 -0.91 -19.86
CA ARG A 89 26.75 0.16 -20.84
C ARG A 89 26.68 1.53 -20.19
N ASP A 90 25.67 1.74 -19.32
CA ASP A 90 25.48 3.02 -18.65
C ASP A 90 26.67 3.31 -17.70
N GLN A 91 27.20 2.30 -17.00
CA GLN A 91 28.36 2.43 -16.14
C GLN A 91 29.65 2.71 -16.95
N GLN A 92 29.84 2.04 -18.07
CA GLN A 92 30.98 2.30 -18.96
C GLN A 92 30.95 3.72 -19.53
N GLN A 93 29.76 4.25 -19.88
CA GLN A 93 29.60 5.65 -20.32
C GLN A 93 29.91 6.63 -19.21
N ALA A 94 29.64 6.27 -17.97
CA ALA A 94 29.99 7.05 -16.79
C ALA A 94 31.49 6.90 -16.37
N GLY A 95 32.30 6.15 -17.15
CA GLY A 95 33.70 5.91 -16.82
C GLY A 95 33.91 4.94 -15.66
N GLN A 96 32.90 4.15 -15.32
CA GLN A 96 32.94 3.18 -14.22
C GLN A 96 33.10 1.76 -14.76
N ALA A 97 33.96 0.96 -14.13
CA ALA A 97 34.09 -0.46 -14.43
C ALA A 97 33.12 -1.28 -13.57
N VAL A 98 32.35 -2.16 -14.22
CA VAL A 98 31.52 -3.14 -13.53
C VAL A 98 32.36 -4.39 -13.25
N TYR A 99 32.33 -4.88 -12.01
CA TYR A 99 33.01 -6.11 -11.61
C TYR A 99 32.10 -6.97 -10.71
N ASP A 100 32.33 -8.26 -10.69
CA ASP A 100 31.74 -9.16 -9.72
C ASP A 100 32.56 -9.12 -8.41
N ASP A 101 31.94 -8.77 -7.30
CA ASP A 101 32.58 -8.62 -5.99
C ASP A 101 33.11 -9.95 -5.45
N THR A 102 32.47 -11.06 -5.79
CA THR A 102 32.94 -12.41 -5.45
C THR A 102 34.08 -12.91 -6.35
N ARG A 103 34.26 -12.30 -7.52
CA ARG A 103 35.22 -12.69 -8.58
C ARG A 103 35.04 -14.14 -9.09
N GLU A 104 33.84 -14.69 -8.93
CA GLU A 104 33.50 -16.06 -9.34
C GLU A 104 32.95 -16.13 -10.75
N MET A 105 32.39 -15.02 -11.26
CA MET A 105 31.65 -14.97 -12.51
C MET A 105 31.98 -13.70 -13.30
N ASP A 106 31.86 -13.78 -14.63
CA ASP A 106 31.89 -12.57 -15.45
C ASP A 106 30.72 -11.64 -15.09
N PRO A 107 30.96 -10.32 -14.90
CA PRO A 107 29.92 -9.38 -14.59
C PRO A 107 28.74 -9.39 -15.58
N ALA A 108 29.00 -9.63 -16.87
CA ALA A 108 27.94 -9.73 -17.88
C ALA A 108 27.07 -10.97 -17.66
N GLU A 109 27.68 -12.10 -17.30
CA GLU A 109 26.94 -13.33 -16.97
C GLU A 109 26.09 -13.13 -15.70
N ARG A 110 26.64 -12.44 -14.69
CA ARG A 110 25.91 -12.11 -13.46
C ARG A 110 24.68 -11.24 -13.76
N LEU A 111 24.81 -10.24 -14.62
CA LEU A 111 23.69 -9.40 -15.05
C LEU A 111 22.66 -10.19 -15.88
N GLN A 112 23.11 -11.16 -16.68
CA GLN A 112 22.21 -12.05 -17.42
C GLN A 112 21.40 -12.93 -16.47
N VAL A 113 22.01 -13.50 -15.43
CA VAL A 113 21.29 -14.26 -14.39
C VAL A 113 20.25 -13.38 -13.70
N ALA A 114 20.58 -12.13 -13.36
CA ALA A 114 19.64 -11.20 -12.77
C ALA A 114 18.46 -10.89 -13.73
N ALA A 115 18.73 -10.71 -15.03
CA ALA A 115 17.68 -10.47 -16.03
C ALA A 115 16.74 -11.68 -16.17
N ILE A 116 17.28 -12.90 -16.17
CA ILE A 116 16.48 -14.14 -16.19
C ILE A 116 15.60 -14.22 -14.94
N ALA A 117 16.18 -13.99 -13.74
CA ALA A 117 15.43 -14.02 -12.50
C ALA A 117 14.26 -13.01 -12.48
N LEU A 118 14.45 -11.81 -13.05
CA LEU A 118 13.38 -10.83 -13.19
C LEU A 118 12.30 -11.25 -14.18
N THR A 119 12.67 -11.97 -15.24
CA THR A 119 11.69 -12.54 -16.19
C THR A 119 10.82 -13.60 -15.51
N GLU A 120 11.43 -14.49 -14.74
CA GLU A 120 10.71 -15.50 -13.97
C GLU A 120 9.82 -14.88 -12.90
N LEU A 121 10.33 -13.85 -12.20
CA LEU A 121 9.53 -13.11 -11.21
C LEU A 121 8.26 -12.51 -11.84
N ARG A 122 8.37 -11.92 -13.04
CA ARG A 122 7.21 -11.40 -13.78
C ARG A 122 6.19 -12.50 -14.09
N SER A 123 6.65 -13.64 -14.59
CA SER A 123 5.79 -14.78 -14.90
C SER A 123 5.05 -15.29 -13.65
N MET A 124 5.76 -15.35 -12.52
CA MET A 124 5.17 -15.76 -11.25
C MET A 124 4.17 -14.73 -10.72
N ALA A 125 4.46 -13.44 -10.85
CA ALA A 125 3.55 -12.36 -10.44
C ALA A 125 2.26 -12.39 -11.25
N ALA A 126 2.34 -12.56 -12.58
CA ALA A 126 1.16 -12.69 -13.44
C ALA A 126 0.32 -13.94 -13.08
N SER A 127 0.97 -15.06 -12.76
CA SER A 127 0.28 -16.27 -12.31
C SER A 127 -0.40 -16.06 -10.93
N ALA A 128 0.28 -15.38 -10.02
CA ALA A 128 -0.27 -15.06 -8.71
C ALA A 128 -1.46 -14.08 -8.81
N GLU A 129 -1.38 -13.11 -9.72
CA GLU A 129 -2.46 -12.17 -10.03
C GLU A 129 -3.73 -12.89 -10.50
N PHE A 130 -3.59 -13.89 -11.38
CA PHE A 130 -4.73 -14.71 -11.82
C PHE A 130 -5.45 -15.34 -10.60
N TRP A 131 -4.71 -15.90 -9.65
CA TRP A 131 -5.31 -16.50 -8.45
C TRP A 131 -5.86 -15.46 -7.47
N ALA A 132 -5.25 -14.29 -7.36
CA ALA A 132 -5.78 -13.20 -6.56
C ALA A 132 -7.11 -12.67 -7.12
N ASN A 133 -7.21 -12.53 -8.44
CA ASN A 133 -8.46 -12.19 -9.12
C ASN A 133 -9.53 -13.26 -8.94
N ALA A 134 -9.16 -14.54 -9.02
CA ALA A 134 -10.09 -15.64 -8.77
C ALA A 134 -10.63 -15.61 -7.32
N PHE A 135 -9.76 -15.37 -6.34
CA PHE A 135 -10.16 -15.18 -4.95
C PHE A 135 -11.11 -13.98 -4.80
N TRP A 136 -10.72 -12.82 -5.31
CA TRP A 136 -11.52 -11.60 -5.22
C TRP A 136 -12.90 -11.76 -5.88
N SER A 137 -12.95 -12.37 -7.06
CA SER A 137 -14.19 -12.67 -7.76
C SER A 137 -15.07 -13.64 -6.96
N ALA A 138 -14.51 -14.72 -6.42
CA ALA A 138 -15.26 -15.69 -5.63
C ALA A 138 -15.87 -15.04 -4.37
N ILE A 139 -15.13 -14.20 -3.69
CA ILE A 139 -15.63 -13.45 -2.53
C ILE A 139 -16.73 -12.47 -2.94
N GLY A 140 -16.60 -11.80 -4.09
CA GLY A 140 -17.59 -10.85 -4.60
C GLY A 140 -18.96 -11.47 -4.87
N HIS A 141 -19.04 -12.78 -5.02
CA HIS A 141 -20.29 -13.51 -5.24
C HIS A 141 -20.90 -14.11 -3.96
N ILE A 142 -20.27 -13.92 -2.79
CA ILE A 142 -20.82 -14.39 -1.53
C ILE A 142 -21.76 -13.32 -0.96
N GLY A 143 -23.04 -13.64 -0.87
CA GLY A 143 -24.03 -12.84 -0.15
C GLY A 143 -24.10 -13.24 1.33
N VAL A 144 -24.32 -12.27 2.21
CA VAL A 144 -24.64 -12.52 3.63
C VAL A 144 -26.11 -12.12 3.82
N GLU A 145 -26.96 -13.11 4.07
CA GLU A 145 -28.33 -12.85 4.48
C GLU A 145 -28.34 -12.42 5.95
N GLY A 146 -28.96 -11.27 6.22
CA GLY A 146 -29.23 -10.85 7.59
C GLY A 146 -30.20 -11.82 8.28
N PRO A 147 -30.27 -11.85 9.61
CA PRO A 147 -31.25 -12.63 10.31
C PRO A 147 -32.65 -12.27 9.78
N PRO A 148 -33.54 -13.28 9.56
CA PRO A 148 -34.87 -13.01 9.04
C PRO A 148 -35.52 -11.97 9.96
N THR A 149 -35.80 -10.81 9.41
CA THR A 149 -36.60 -9.80 10.13
C THR A 149 -37.92 -10.47 10.42
N ALA A 150 -38.19 -10.73 11.70
CA ALA A 150 -39.50 -11.20 12.13
C ALA A 150 -40.50 -10.12 11.70
N HIS A 151 -41.13 -10.36 10.55
CA HIS A 151 -42.30 -9.59 10.16
C HIS A 151 -43.32 -9.80 11.26
N THR A 152 -43.41 -8.82 12.12
CA THR A 152 -44.50 -8.76 13.10
C THR A 152 -45.78 -8.71 12.29
N SER A 153 -46.45 -9.87 12.23
CA SER A 153 -47.79 -10.03 11.64
C SER A 153 -48.81 -9.27 12.49
N GLY A 154 -48.63 -7.95 12.61
CA GLY A 154 -49.42 -7.07 13.46
C GLY A 154 -50.26 -6.02 12.72
N ASP A 155 -50.11 -5.89 11.40
CA ASP A 155 -50.75 -4.78 10.66
C ASP A 155 -51.87 -5.17 9.70
N LEU A 156 -52.39 -6.41 9.78
CA LEU A 156 -53.54 -6.84 8.93
C LEU A 156 -54.88 -6.77 9.65
N GLN A 157 -55.03 -6.16 10.81
CA GLN A 157 -56.28 -6.10 11.56
C GLN A 157 -56.84 -4.70 11.78
N ARG A 158 -56.50 -3.71 10.95
CA ARG A 158 -57.00 -2.34 11.12
C ARG A 158 -57.61 -1.68 9.86
N SER A 159 -58.10 -2.45 8.91
CA SER A 159 -58.75 -1.90 7.71
C SER A 159 -60.12 -2.48 7.44
N ALA A 160 -60.83 -2.93 8.47
CA ALA A 160 -62.23 -3.40 8.31
C ALA A 160 -63.13 -2.75 9.36
N SER A 161 -63.25 -1.44 9.36
CA SER A 161 -64.32 -0.74 10.06
C SER A 161 -64.32 0.75 9.72
N CYS A 162 -64.89 1.09 8.58
CA CYS A 162 -65.52 2.42 8.39
C CYS A 162 -66.22 2.41 7.04
N GLY A 163 -67.54 2.39 7.05
CA GLY A 163 -68.23 2.80 5.87
C GLY A 163 -69.60 2.15 5.68
N ASP A 164 -70.44 2.12 6.69
CA ASP A 164 -71.87 2.05 6.46
C ASP A 164 -72.50 3.32 7.02
N GLY A 165 -72.94 4.18 6.15
CA GLY A 165 -73.53 5.45 6.44
C GLY A 165 -74.45 5.84 5.29
N ALA A 166 -75.64 5.24 5.29
CA ALA A 166 -76.73 5.64 4.46
C ALA A 166 -77.11 7.10 4.64
N GLY A 167 -77.51 7.74 3.54
CA GLY A 167 -78.10 9.09 3.50
C GLY A 167 -79.05 9.19 2.32
N THR A 168 -80.25 8.89 2.61
CA THR A 168 -81.48 9.23 1.79
C THR A 168 -81.71 10.74 1.82
N SER A 169 -81.94 11.32 0.69
CA SER A 169 -83.10 12.20 0.30
C SER A 169 -82.85 12.79 -1.07
#